data_513b4014fa6fd9f83df3ce3cabe4a6d3
#
_entry.id   513b4014fa6fd9f83df3ce3cabe4a6d3
#
_cell.length_a   1.000
_cell.length_b   1.000
_cell.length_c   1.000
_cell.angle_alpha   90.00
_cell.angle_beta   90.00
_cell.angle_gamma   90.00
#
_symmetry.space_group_name_H-M   'P 1'
#
loop_
_entity.id
_entity.type
_entity.pdbx_description
1 polymer ?
#
loop_
_entity_poly.entity_id
_entity_poly.type
_entity_poly.pdbx_seq_one_letter_code
_entity_poly.pdbx_strand_id
1 'polypeptide(L)'
;MPTNATSLSNRQLKAVKATGKDFVLSDGDGLQLRVRASGSMMWNFNYREPLTRSRINMALGPYPDLSLANARKKAAEARELLALGTDPKTQRDEVRQAKLAETEHTFEKVATAWFELKKDSVTKAYAEDIWRSLTLHVFPSMKTSPLSQITAPMVIKILRPIEANDSTRS
;
A
#
# COMPACT_ATOMS: atom_id res chain seq x y z
N MET A 1 -35.14 -8.85 -13.58
CA MET A 1 -34.67 -10.08 -14.25
C MET A 1 -33.23 -10.33 -13.76
N PRO A 2 -32.95 -11.40 -13.02
CA PRO A 2 -31.55 -11.77 -12.75
C PRO A 2 -30.98 -12.28 -14.10
N THR A 3 -30.06 -11.54 -14.68
CA THR A 3 -29.26 -12.04 -15.79
C THR A 3 -28.42 -13.20 -15.23
N ASN A 4 -28.71 -14.42 -15.65
CA ASN A 4 -27.85 -15.58 -15.43
C ASN A 4 -26.50 -15.27 -16.10
N ALA A 5 -25.61 -14.60 -15.35
CA ALA A 5 -24.26 -14.38 -15.80
C ALA A 5 -23.57 -15.76 -15.81
N THR A 6 -23.34 -16.30 -16.99
CA THR A 6 -22.57 -17.53 -17.15
C THR A 6 -21.17 -17.25 -16.66
N SER A 7 -20.75 -18.00 -15.64
CA SER A 7 -19.41 -17.90 -15.07
C SER A 7 -18.34 -18.01 -16.16
N LEU A 8 -17.41 -17.06 -16.21
CA LEU A 8 -16.35 -17.03 -17.21
C LEU A 8 -15.38 -18.20 -17.01
N SER A 9 -14.80 -18.67 -18.09
CA SER A 9 -13.77 -19.70 -18.09
C SER A 9 -12.44 -19.14 -18.57
N ASN A 10 -11.33 -19.74 -18.14
CA ASN A 10 -10.00 -19.37 -18.62
C ASN A 10 -9.88 -19.50 -20.15
N ARG A 11 -10.60 -20.42 -20.76
CA ARG A 11 -10.62 -20.59 -22.21
C ARG A 11 -11.27 -19.40 -22.89
N GLN A 12 -12.40 -18.94 -22.36
CA GLN A 12 -13.08 -17.74 -22.88
C GLN A 12 -12.18 -16.50 -22.74
N LEU A 13 -11.53 -16.31 -21.58
CA LEU A 13 -10.64 -15.17 -21.36
C LEU A 13 -9.46 -15.11 -22.32
N LYS A 14 -8.85 -16.27 -22.61
CA LYS A 14 -7.76 -16.36 -23.60
C LYS A 14 -8.23 -16.11 -25.04
N ALA A 15 -9.50 -16.35 -25.34
CA ALA A 15 -10.09 -16.11 -26.64
C ALA A 15 -10.59 -14.69 -26.83
N VAL A 16 -10.62 -13.86 -25.78
CA VAL A 16 -11.08 -12.46 -25.86
C VAL A 16 -10.14 -11.64 -26.73
N LYS A 17 -10.69 -10.99 -27.72
CA LYS A 17 -9.98 -10.06 -28.60
C LYS A 17 -10.57 -8.67 -28.46
N ALA A 18 -9.73 -7.64 -28.55
CA ALA A 18 -10.19 -6.27 -28.63
C ALA A 18 -11.00 -6.06 -29.91
N THR A 19 -12.17 -5.45 -29.77
CA THR A 19 -13.09 -5.20 -30.89
C THR A 19 -13.04 -3.76 -31.38
N GLY A 20 -12.06 -2.96 -30.92
CA GLY A 20 -11.99 -1.53 -31.16
C GLY A 20 -12.99 -0.70 -30.36
N LYS A 21 -13.79 -1.34 -29.51
CA LYS A 21 -14.73 -0.69 -28.58
C LYS A 21 -14.59 -1.29 -27.18
N ASP A 22 -14.88 -0.48 -26.18
CA ASP A 22 -14.94 -0.94 -24.78
C ASP A 22 -16.15 -1.85 -24.59
N PHE A 23 -15.96 -2.99 -23.93
CA PHE A 23 -17.03 -3.87 -23.51
C PHE A 23 -16.73 -4.55 -22.19
N VAL A 24 -17.75 -5.17 -21.61
CA VAL A 24 -17.67 -5.81 -20.29
C VAL A 24 -18.15 -7.24 -20.38
N LEU A 25 -17.39 -8.17 -19.80
CA LEU A 25 -17.78 -9.55 -19.59
C LEU A 25 -18.11 -9.74 -18.10
N SER A 26 -19.30 -10.24 -17.80
CA SER A 26 -19.72 -10.51 -16.42
C SER A 26 -19.39 -11.92 -16.02
N ASP A 27 -18.77 -12.10 -14.82
CA ASP A 27 -18.52 -13.43 -14.21
C ASP A 27 -19.59 -13.78 -13.17
N GLY A 28 -20.53 -12.89 -12.91
CA GLY A 28 -21.52 -13.02 -11.84
C GLY A 28 -21.11 -12.31 -10.56
N ASP A 29 -22.07 -12.20 -9.64
CA ASP A 29 -21.89 -11.65 -8.27
C ASP A 29 -21.12 -10.33 -8.20
N GLY A 30 -21.28 -9.47 -9.19
CA GLY A 30 -20.62 -8.16 -9.29
C GLY A 30 -19.22 -8.21 -9.90
N LEU A 31 -18.62 -9.38 -10.14
CA LEU A 31 -17.31 -9.50 -10.78
C LEU A 31 -17.44 -9.33 -12.29
N GLN A 32 -16.63 -8.45 -12.86
CA GLN A 32 -16.65 -8.10 -14.29
C GLN A 32 -15.24 -7.92 -14.82
N LEU A 33 -15.00 -8.36 -16.06
CA LEU A 33 -13.81 -8.03 -16.83
C LEU A 33 -14.13 -6.95 -17.82
N ARG A 34 -13.56 -5.77 -17.67
CA ARG A 34 -13.63 -4.69 -18.64
C ARG A 34 -12.51 -4.83 -19.66
N VAL A 35 -12.89 -4.92 -20.92
CA VAL A 35 -11.98 -4.96 -22.07
C VAL A 35 -12.06 -3.60 -22.75
N ARG A 36 -10.94 -2.91 -22.87
CA ARG A 36 -10.85 -1.62 -23.53
C ARG A 36 -10.60 -1.79 -25.03
N ALA A 37 -10.92 -0.77 -25.80
CA ALA A 37 -10.63 -0.71 -27.24
C ALA A 37 -9.14 -0.94 -27.54
N SER A 38 -8.25 -0.52 -26.64
CA SER A 38 -6.79 -0.75 -26.71
C SER A 38 -6.35 -2.21 -26.48
N GLY A 39 -7.27 -3.09 -26.09
CA GLY A 39 -6.97 -4.48 -25.71
C GLY A 39 -6.59 -4.68 -24.24
N SER A 40 -6.43 -3.61 -23.46
CA SER A 40 -6.19 -3.74 -22.02
C SER A 40 -7.41 -4.29 -21.30
N MET A 41 -7.19 -5.21 -20.35
CA MET A 41 -8.24 -5.90 -19.61
C MET A 41 -8.09 -5.64 -18.13
N MET A 42 -9.18 -5.30 -17.45
CA MET A 42 -9.19 -4.95 -16.03
C MET A 42 -10.34 -5.63 -15.31
N TRP A 43 -10.02 -6.36 -14.25
CA TRP A 43 -11.02 -6.89 -13.34
C TRP A 43 -11.60 -5.78 -12.48
N ASN A 44 -12.93 -5.72 -12.43
CA ASN A 44 -13.68 -4.78 -11.62
C ASN A 44 -14.72 -5.53 -10.78
N PHE A 45 -14.97 -4.99 -9.60
CA PHE A 45 -16.07 -5.41 -8.75
C PHE A 45 -17.11 -4.30 -8.67
N ASN A 46 -18.33 -4.59 -9.11
CA ASN A 46 -19.45 -3.65 -9.14
C ASN A 46 -20.41 -3.99 -7.98
N TYR A 47 -20.65 -3.03 -7.10
CA TYR A 47 -21.50 -3.19 -5.93
C TYR A 47 -22.25 -1.90 -5.58
N ARG A 48 -23.14 -1.98 -4.60
CA ARG A 48 -23.77 -0.82 -3.99
C ARG A 48 -23.15 -0.54 -2.64
N GLU A 49 -22.71 0.68 -2.46
CA GLU A 49 -22.15 1.15 -1.20
C GLU A 49 -23.19 1.02 -0.06
N PRO A 50 -22.83 0.53 1.12
CA PRO A 50 -23.79 0.19 2.18
C PRO A 50 -24.65 1.37 2.65
N LEU A 51 -24.08 2.56 2.79
CA LEU A 51 -24.74 3.73 3.36
C LEU A 51 -25.57 4.48 2.30
N THR A 52 -24.93 4.94 1.22
CA THR A 52 -25.56 5.79 0.19
C THR A 52 -26.29 5.01 -0.88
N ARG A 53 -26.09 3.68 -0.94
CA ARG A 53 -26.62 2.79 -1.99
C ARG A 53 -26.14 3.16 -3.41
N SER A 54 -25.16 4.03 -3.50
CA SER A 54 -24.52 4.42 -4.75
C SER A 54 -23.82 3.22 -5.40
N ARG A 55 -23.87 3.18 -6.74
CA ARG A 55 -23.17 2.13 -7.48
C ARG A 55 -21.67 2.46 -7.56
N ILE A 56 -20.85 1.58 -7.04
CA ILE A 56 -19.39 1.66 -7.06
C ILE A 56 -18.83 0.61 -8.01
N ASN A 57 -17.84 1.00 -8.79
CA ASN A 57 -17.07 0.10 -9.66
C ASN A 57 -15.62 0.13 -9.20
N MET A 58 -15.22 -0.86 -8.40
CA MET A 58 -13.89 -0.95 -7.80
C MET A 58 -12.98 -1.79 -8.69
N ALA A 59 -11.86 -1.23 -9.16
CA ALA A 59 -10.83 -1.98 -9.88
C ALA A 59 -10.11 -2.94 -8.93
N LEU A 60 -9.99 -4.22 -9.35
CA LEU A 60 -9.32 -5.28 -8.59
C LEU A 60 -7.89 -5.51 -9.08
N GLY A 61 -7.64 -5.38 -10.39
CA GLY A 61 -6.34 -5.57 -11.00
C GLY A 61 -6.42 -5.95 -12.48
N PRO A 62 -5.29 -5.78 -13.22
CA PRO A 62 -5.24 -6.09 -14.64
C PRO A 62 -5.21 -7.61 -14.89
N TYR A 63 -5.83 -8.04 -15.99
CA TYR A 63 -5.65 -9.38 -16.53
C TYR A 63 -4.57 -9.31 -17.63
N PRO A 64 -3.65 -10.28 -17.74
CA PRO A 64 -3.61 -11.58 -17.04
C PRO A 64 -2.90 -11.60 -15.67
N ASP A 65 -2.27 -10.51 -15.21
CA ASP A 65 -1.52 -10.48 -13.95
C ASP A 65 -2.37 -10.93 -12.76
N LEU A 66 -3.64 -10.47 -12.72
CA LEU A 66 -4.64 -11.00 -11.81
C LEU A 66 -5.44 -12.11 -12.54
N SER A 67 -5.21 -13.36 -12.15
CA SER A 67 -5.95 -14.51 -12.70
C SER A 67 -7.43 -14.48 -12.35
N LEU A 68 -8.27 -15.20 -13.10
CA LEU A 68 -9.70 -15.36 -12.82
C LEU A 68 -9.95 -15.88 -11.40
N ALA A 69 -9.18 -16.89 -10.96
CA ALA A 69 -9.32 -17.44 -9.61
C ALA A 69 -9.04 -16.40 -8.53
N ASN A 70 -7.97 -15.63 -8.69
CA ASN A 70 -7.62 -14.57 -7.75
C ASN A 70 -8.60 -13.38 -7.80
N ALA A 71 -9.14 -13.06 -8.98
CA ALA A 71 -10.18 -12.04 -9.12
C ALA A 71 -11.47 -12.45 -8.37
N ARG A 72 -11.88 -13.71 -8.49
CA ARG A 72 -13.00 -14.28 -7.72
C ARG A 72 -12.77 -14.24 -6.22
N LYS A 73 -11.55 -14.59 -5.77
CA LYS A 73 -11.19 -14.51 -4.36
C LYS A 73 -11.31 -13.08 -3.83
N LYS A 74 -10.73 -12.10 -4.52
CA LYS A 74 -10.86 -10.68 -4.14
C LYS A 74 -12.30 -10.17 -4.16
N ALA A 75 -13.11 -10.62 -5.11
CA ALA A 75 -14.53 -10.26 -5.15
C ALA A 75 -15.30 -10.90 -3.99
N ALA A 76 -14.95 -12.12 -3.58
CA ALA A 76 -15.54 -12.78 -2.40
C ALA A 76 -15.18 -12.04 -1.11
N GLU A 77 -13.92 -11.67 -0.91
CA GLU A 77 -13.44 -10.87 0.22
C GLU A 77 -14.18 -9.51 0.29
N ALA A 78 -14.35 -8.85 -0.86
CA ALA A 78 -15.09 -7.59 -0.93
C ALA A 78 -16.58 -7.76 -0.57
N ARG A 79 -17.22 -8.88 -0.97
CA ARG A 79 -18.61 -9.17 -0.58
C ARG A 79 -18.75 -9.46 0.91
N GLU A 80 -17.78 -10.13 1.50
CA GLU A 80 -17.74 -10.37 2.95
C GLU A 80 -17.71 -9.04 3.72
N LEU A 81 -16.87 -8.10 3.30
CA LEU A 81 -16.84 -6.76 3.88
C LEU A 81 -18.19 -6.03 3.76
N LEU A 82 -18.82 -6.11 2.59
CA LEU A 82 -20.16 -5.53 2.39
C LEU A 82 -21.21 -6.16 3.29
N ALA A 83 -21.15 -7.48 3.53
CA ALA A 83 -22.04 -8.18 4.45
C ALA A 83 -21.85 -7.72 5.90
N LEU A 84 -20.62 -7.31 6.25
CA LEU A 84 -20.28 -6.70 7.55
C LEU A 84 -20.60 -5.19 7.62
N GLY A 85 -21.19 -4.61 6.57
CA GLY A 85 -21.52 -3.19 6.49
C GLY A 85 -20.35 -2.26 6.19
N THR A 86 -19.19 -2.81 5.83
CA THR A 86 -17.97 -2.06 5.51
C THR A 86 -17.82 -1.87 4.00
N ASP A 87 -17.52 -0.65 3.56
CA ASP A 87 -17.22 -0.37 2.15
C ASP A 87 -15.80 -0.86 1.78
N PRO A 88 -15.66 -1.85 0.87
CA PRO A 88 -14.36 -2.42 0.50
C PRO A 88 -13.41 -1.41 -0.13
N LYS A 89 -13.94 -0.40 -0.84
CA LYS A 89 -13.11 0.63 -1.46
C LYS A 89 -12.53 1.56 -0.41
N THR A 90 -13.35 2.04 0.52
CA THR A 90 -12.90 2.90 1.63
C THR A 90 -11.85 2.18 2.46
N GLN A 91 -12.10 0.94 2.88
CA GLN A 91 -11.12 0.17 3.65
C GLN A 91 -9.79 -0.02 2.91
N ARG A 92 -9.83 -0.36 1.61
CA ARG A 92 -8.63 -0.49 0.80
C ARG A 92 -7.85 0.83 0.70
N ASP A 93 -8.55 1.94 0.52
CA ASP A 93 -7.95 3.25 0.37
C ASP A 93 -7.35 3.73 1.71
N GLU A 94 -7.96 3.42 2.86
CA GLU A 94 -7.41 3.64 4.20
C GLU A 94 -6.12 2.84 4.43
N VAL A 95 -6.13 1.54 4.14
CA VAL A 95 -4.93 0.70 4.24
C VAL A 95 -3.80 1.20 3.34
N ARG A 96 -4.14 1.67 2.14
CA ARG A 96 -3.16 2.26 1.22
C ARG A 96 -2.58 3.56 1.77
N GLN A 97 -3.41 4.44 2.32
CA GLN A 97 -2.96 5.70 2.92
C GLN A 97 -2.08 5.45 4.15
N ALA A 98 -2.45 4.50 5.00
CA ALA A 98 -1.63 4.12 6.14
C ALA A 98 -0.23 3.63 5.70
N LYS A 99 -0.15 2.78 4.66
CA LYS A 99 1.13 2.31 4.11
C LYS A 99 1.96 3.44 3.48
N LEU A 100 1.31 4.38 2.80
CA LEU A 100 2.00 5.55 2.25
C LEU A 100 2.55 6.43 3.37
N ALA A 101 1.75 6.70 4.40
CA ALA A 101 2.18 7.46 5.56
C ALA A 101 3.37 6.79 6.27
N GLU A 102 3.38 5.45 6.40
CA GLU A 102 4.53 4.72 6.93
C GLU A 102 5.81 4.95 6.13
N THR A 103 5.71 4.96 4.78
CA THR A 103 6.87 5.20 3.90
C THR A 103 7.32 6.65 3.90
N GLU A 104 6.43 7.58 4.20
CA GLU A 104 6.76 9.01 4.29
C GLU A 104 7.40 9.40 5.63
N HIS A 105 7.06 8.71 6.71
CA HIS A 105 7.59 8.94 8.05
C HIS A 105 8.78 8.01 8.40
N THR A 106 9.80 8.00 7.55
CA THR A 106 11.05 7.28 7.86
C THR A 106 11.89 8.04 8.89
N PHE A 107 12.74 7.30 9.62
CA PHE A 107 13.65 7.88 10.60
C PHE A 107 14.50 9.02 10.00
N GLU A 108 15.06 8.83 8.80
CA GLU A 108 15.85 9.85 8.12
C GLU A 108 15.09 11.17 7.94
N LYS A 109 13.85 11.08 7.40
CA LYS A 109 13.05 12.29 7.14
C LYS A 109 12.75 13.06 8.43
N VAL A 110 12.40 12.33 9.48
CA VAL A 110 12.09 12.97 10.78
C VAL A 110 13.36 13.48 11.45
N ALA A 111 14.46 12.75 11.41
CA ALA A 111 15.76 13.20 11.93
C ALA A 111 16.24 14.46 11.18
N THR A 112 16.07 14.49 9.85
CA THR A 112 16.43 15.67 9.05
C THR A 112 15.57 16.87 9.42
N ALA A 113 14.24 16.71 9.49
CA ALA A 113 13.33 17.78 9.89
C ALA A 113 13.64 18.30 11.30
N TRP A 114 13.88 17.39 12.25
CA TRP A 114 14.29 17.74 13.60
C TRP A 114 15.63 18.50 13.61
N PHE A 115 16.61 18.03 12.82
CA PHE A 115 17.92 18.67 12.74
C PHE A 115 17.83 20.08 12.17
N GLU A 116 17.03 20.31 11.14
CA GLU A 116 16.81 21.65 10.58
C GLU A 116 16.26 22.64 11.61
N LEU A 117 15.37 22.18 12.49
CA LEU A 117 14.86 23.00 13.59
C LEU A 117 15.88 23.21 14.71
N LYS A 118 16.78 22.22 14.94
CA LYS A 118 17.71 22.22 16.07
C LYS A 118 19.00 22.97 15.77
N LYS A 119 19.50 22.93 14.55
CA LYS A 119 20.81 23.46 14.15
C LYS A 119 20.99 24.94 14.50
N ASP A 120 19.93 25.74 14.44
CA ASP A 120 19.97 27.21 14.72
C ASP A 120 19.96 27.53 16.23
N SER A 121 19.64 26.53 17.07
CA SER A 121 19.61 26.67 18.54
C SER A 121 20.90 26.23 19.25
N VAL A 122 21.90 25.77 18.49
CA VAL A 122 23.17 25.26 19.00
C VAL A 122 24.35 25.84 18.21
N THR A 123 25.60 25.68 18.71
CA THR A 123 26.78 26.10 17.95
C THR A 123 26.93 25.25 16.69
N LYS A 124 27.50 25.84 15.64
CA LYS A 124 27.72 25.15 14.35
C LYS A 124 28.54 23.86 14.52
N ALA A 125 29.59 23.88 15.30
CA ALA A 125 30.41 22.70 15.57
C ALA A 125 29.60 21.58 16.22
N TYR A 126 28.77 21.90 17.21
CA TYR A 126 27.92 20.91 17.88
C TYR A 126 26.81 20.35 16.94
N ALA A 127 26.25 21.19 16.07
CA ALA A 127 25.30 20.75 15.06
C ALA A 127 25.96 19.75 14.09
N GLU A 128 27.18 20.04 13.61
CA GLU A 128 27.95 19.16 12.74
C GLU A 128 28.25 17.80 13.42
N ASP A 129 28.59 17.80 14.70
CA ASP A 129 28.84 16.58 15.48
C ASP A 129 27.56 15.74 15.66
N ILE A 130 26.44 16.36 15.94
CA ILE A 130 25.15 15.66 16.00
C ILE A 130 24.85 14.96 14.67
N TRP A 131 24.92 15.70 13.56
CA TRP A 131 24.62 15.15 12.24
C TRP A 131 25.57 14.03 11.84
N ARG A 132 26.84 14.21 12.12
CA ARG A 132 27.88 13.20 11.90
C ARG A 132 27.61 11.92 12.71
N SER A 133 27.22 12.06 13.97
CA SER A 133 26.90 10.92 14.84
C SER A 133 25.69 10.16 14.32
N LEU A 134 24.62 10.85 13.90
CA LEU A 134 23.46 10.23 13.28
C LEU A 134 23.84 9.47 12.00
N THR A 135 24.65 10.10 11.14
CA THR A 135 25.08 9.53 9.87
C THR A 135 25.95 8.29 10.04
N LEU A 136 26.87 8.30 10.99
CA LEU A 136 27.81 7.20 11.19
C LEU A 136 27.21 6.02 11.97
N HIS A 137 26.38 6.30 12.96
CA HIS A 137 25.99 5.28 13.94
C HIS A 137 24.52 4.84 13.80
N VAL A 138 23.63 5.73 13.41
CA VAL A 138 22.18 5.47 13.42
C VAL A 138 21.64 5.17 12.00
N PHE A 139 21.96 5.99 11.03
CA PHE A 139 21.46 5.84 9.67
C PHE A 139 21.80 4.50 9.01
N PRO A 140 22.97 3.89 9.17
CA PRO A 140 23.25 2.59 8.56
C PRO A 140 22.25 1.50 8.92
N SER A 141 21.63 1.62 10.12
CA SER A 141 20.69 0.61 10.62
C SER A 141 19.22 1.01 10.56
N MET A 142 18.90 2.32 10.57
CA MET A 142 17.52 2.79 10.76
C MET A 142 17.05 3.82 9.73
N LYS A 143 17.89 4.25 8.80
CA LYS A 143 17.62 5.33 7.84
C LYS A 143 16.24 5.23 7.19
N THR A 144 15.93 4.07 6.63
CA THR A 144 14.69 3.79 5.87
C THR A 144 13.58 3.18 6.71
N SER A 145 13.82 2.95 8.01
CA SER A 145 12.81 2.36 8.90
C SER A 145 11.68 3.33 9.16
N PRO A 146 10.41 2.92 8.99
CA PRO A 146 9.27 3.70 9.44
C PRO A 146 9.35 3.94 10.95
N LEU A 147 9.02 5.15 11.41
CA LEU A 147 9.02 5.48 12.84
C LEU A 147 8.14 4.54 13.67
N SER A 148 7.00 4.13 13.12
CA SER A 148 6.06 3.20 13.76
C SER A 148 6.66 1.83 14.05
N GLN A 149 7.73 1.45 13.35
CA GLN A 149 8.41 0.15 13.51
C GLN A 149 9.66 0.23 14.39
N ILE A 150 10.07 1.43 14.81
CA ILE A 150 11.23 1.60 15.66
C ILE A 150 10.86 1.25 17.09
N THR A 151 11.53 0.23 17.64
CA THR A 151 11.31 -0.25 18.99
C THR A 151 12.50 0.08 19.91
N ALA A 152 12.26 0.17 21.21
CA ALA A 152 13.33 0.41 22.21
C ALA A 152 14.50 -0.59 22.10
N PRO A 153 14.28 -1.91 21.90
CA PRO A 153 15.38 -2.85 21.69
C PRO A 153 16.24 -2.53 20.46
N MET A 154 15.65 -2.02 19.36
CA MET A 154 16.41 -1.62 18.17
C MET A 154 17.32 -0.43 18.47
N VAL A 155 16.80 0.57 19.17
CA VAL A 155 17.58 1.74 19.59
C VAL A 155 18.72 1.34 20.52
N ILE A 156 18.46 0.53 21.54
CA ILE A 156 19.48 0.03 22.47
C ILE A 156 20.59 -0.73 21.73
N LYS A 157 20.23 -1.58 20.76
CA LYS A 157 21.21 -2.34 19.96
C LYS A 157 22.17 -1.44 19.20
N ILE A 158 21.70 -0.27 18.73
CA ILE A 158 22.52 0.70 17.98
C ILE A 158 23.39 1.53 18.94
N LEU A 159 22.87 1.90 20.12
CA LEU A 159 23.59 2.75 21.08
C LEU A 159 24.65 1.99 21.87
N ARG A 160 24.46 0.70 22.15
CA ARG A 160 25.43 -0.12 22.91
C ARG A 160 26.88 -0.06 22.41
N PRO A 161 27.19 -0.17 21.11
CA PRO A 161 28.55 -0.08 20.60
C PRO A 161 29.17 1.31 20.79
N ILE A 162 28.35 2.36 20.87
CA ILE A 162 28.81 3.75 21.05
C ILE A 162 29.28 3.94 22.47
N GLU A 163 28.50 3.48 23.46
CA GLU A 163 28.89 3.52 24.90
C GLU A 163 30.19 2.72 25.17
N ALA A 164 30.33 1.55 24.51
CA ALA A 164 31.53 0.72 24.69
C ALA A 164 32.81 1.38 24.17
N ASN A 165 32.74 2.18 23.11
CA ASN A 165 33.87 2.91 22.54
C ASN A 165 34.23 4.17 23.32
N ASP A 166 33.28 4.82 23.99
CA ASP A 166 33.59 5.98 24.87
C ASP A 166 34.25 5.58 26.18
N SER A 167 33.88 4.41 26.73
CA SER A 167 34.48 3.87 27.95
C SER A 167 35.93 3.46 27.78
N THR A 168 36.47 3.35 26.57
CA THR A 168 37.86 2.96 26.28
C THR A 168 38.80 4.17 26.09
N ARG A 169 38.25 5.40 26.13
CA ARG A 169 38.96 6.66 25.91
C ARG A 169 39.20 7.49 27.19
N SER A 170 38.85 6.96 28.37
CA SER A 170 39.15 7.56 29.68
C SER A 170 40.38 6.95 30.34
#